data_3a6e2acea60b1cc9a90fc4b2a42ff6f8
#
_entry.id   3a6e2acea60b1cc9a90fc4b2a42ff6f8
#
_cell.length_a   1.000
_cell.length_b   1.000
_cell.length_c   1.000
_cell.angle_alpha   90.00
_cell.angle_beta   90.00
_cell.angle_gamma   90.00
#
_symmetry.space_group_name_H-M   'P 1'
#
loop_
_entity.id
_entity.type
_entity.pdbx_description
1 polymer ?
#
loop_
_entity_poly.entity_id
_entity_poly.type
_entity_poly.pdbx_seq_one_letter_code
_entity_poly.pdbx_strand_id
1 'polypeptide(L)'
;MAKMHNISAPNGSLQKVFDSAEPGDEIQLSEGDFRVKSTIFVPGIKVRGAGRDKTRIIWDDYANKIHADGKEYNTFRTWTLAVCADHVTMEDLSVVNDALHPETKGQEVALTVYADDFHMRNCRLTSTQDTLFLGPLPGDLIERYDGFLPDHLRRDMRCRQYFDNCLIEGTVDFIFGCGETLFDNCEIRSLYDVREVGYAAAPAHAPGQTKGFTFRNCRFTADPAVRDGIIFLARPWRDYGLSRFENCTYGSHISPLGFDKWNDTDRDRTARFYETPAVLGRVNWVK
;
A
#
# COMPACT_ATOMS: atom_id res chain seq x y z
N MET A 1 22.08 -20.65 -12.14
CA MET A 1 22.39 -20.35 -10.73
C MET A 1 21.92 -18.92 -10.48
N ALA A 2 21.23 -18.66 -9.38
CA ALA A 2 20.85 -17.31 -8.97
C ALA A 2 22.09 -16.40 -8.95
N LYS A 3 21.94 -15.22 -9.53
CA LYS A 3 23.00 -14.20 -9.56
C LYS A 3 22.74 -13.15 -8.51
N MET A 4 23.80 -12.53 -8.03
CA MET A 4 23.72 -11.35 -7.17
C MET A 4 24.13 -10.11 -7.97
N HIS A 5 23.23 -9.12 -7.99
CA HIS A 5 23.45 -7.82 -8.62
C HIS A 5 23.66 -6.77 -7.54
N ASN A 6 24.87 -6.20 -7.44
CA ASN A 6 25.16 -5.14 -6.47
C ASN A 6 25.00 -3.77 -7.14
N ILE A 7 24.08 -2.96 -6.64
CA ILE A 7 23.70 -1.68 -7.24
C ILE A 7 23.97 -0.56 -6.24
N SER A 8 24.76 0.40 -6.63
CA SER A 8 25.09 1.55 -5.80
C SER A 8 24.23 2.77 -6.13
N ALA A 9 23.81 3.50 -5.11
CA ALA A 9 23.15 4.80 -5.27
C ALA A 9 24.16 5.91 -5.62
N PRO A 10 23.73 7.01 -6.30
CA PRO A 10 22.46 7.12 -6.99
C PRO A 10 22.48 6.33 -8.31
N ASN A 11 21.44 5.56 -8.57
CA ASN A 11 21.37 4.78 -9.81
C ASN A 11 19.99 4.92 -10.49
N GLY A 12 19.93 5.76 -11.52
CA GLY A 12 18.74 5.91 -12.37
C GLY A 12 18.47 4.72 -13.30
N SER A 13 19.32 3.68 -13.27
CA SER A 13 19.20 2.50 -14.12
C SER A 13 18.54 1.31 -13.42
N LEU A 14 17.94 1.49 -12.24
CA LEU A 14 17.34 0.38 -11.47
C LEU A 14 16.30 -0.40 -12.30
N GLN A 15 15.52 0.27 -13.16
CA GLN A 15 14.61 -0.42 -14.08
C GLN A 15 15.35 -1.41 -14.99
N LYS A 16 16.50 -1.01 -15.55
CA LYS A 16 17.28 -1.91 -16.43
C LYS A 16 17.80 -3.12 -15.68
N VAL A 17 18.13 -2.96 -14.39
CA VAL A 17 18.54 -4.09 -13.54
C VAL A 17 17.36 -5.06 -13.35
N PHE A 18 16.18 -4.54 -13.01
CA PHE A 18 14.98 -5.38 -12.89
C PHE A 18 14.65 -6.10 -14.21
N ASP A 19 14.75 -5.40 -15.35
CA ASP A 19 14.45 -5.98 -16.67
C ASP A 19 15.46 -7.06 -17.09
N SER A 20 16.71 -6.98 -16.61
CA SER A 20 17.78 -7.93 -16.95
C SER A 20 17.94 -9.08 -15.94
N ALA A 21 17.23 -9.04 -14.81
CA ALA A 21 17.25 -10.07 -13.82
C ALA A 21 16.58 -11.36 -14.32
N GLU A 22 17.00 -12.48 -13.80
CA GLU A 22 16.40 -13.79 -14.05
C GLU A 22 15.67 -14.29 -12.78
N PRO A 23 14.64 -15.16 -12.90
CA PRO A 23 14.00 -15.73 -11.73
C PRO A 23 14.97 -16.36 -10.75
N GLY A 24 14.87 -15.96 -9.49
CA GLY A 24 15.78 -16.40 -8.42
C GLY A 24 16.96 -15.47 -8.15
N ASP A 25 17.17 -14.44 -8.96
CA ASP A 25 18.25 -13.48 -8.73
C ASP A 25 18.01 -12.63 -7.48
N GLU A 26 19.12 -12.20 -6.85
CA GLU A 26 19.12 -11.26 -5.71
C GLU A 26 19.71 -9.91 -6.16
N ILE A 27 18.97 -8.83 -5.88
CA ILE A 27 19.37 -7.46 -6.19
C ILE A 27 19.66 -6.76 -4.88
N GLN A 28 20.95 -6.53 -4.61
CA GLN A 28 21.44 -5.86 -3.41
C GLN A 28 21.63 -4.37 -3.70
N LEU A 29 20.87 -3.53 -3.01
CA LEU A 29 20.95 -2.07 -3.11
C LEU A 29 21.83 -1.51 -1.98
N SER A 30 22.75 -0.62 -2.32
CA SER A 30 23.55 0.09 -1.32
C SER A 30 22.70 1.03 -0.47
N GLU A 31 23.31 1.59 0.55
CA GLU A 31 22.81 2.79 1.23
C GLU A 31 22.71 3.95 0.23
N GLY A 32 21.66 4.79 0.36
CA GLY A 32 21.43 5.99 -0.42
C GLY A 32 20.08 6.02 -1.12
N ASP A 33 19.86 7.08 -1.90
CA ASP A 33 18.63 7.37 -2.60
C ASP A 33 18.69 6.91 -4.06
N PHE A 34 17.76 6.09 -4.45
CA PHE A 34 17.49 5.67 -5.82
C PHE A 34 16.27 6.45 -6.34
N ARG A 35 16.52 7.62 -6.94
CA ARG A 35 15.42 8.44 -7.47
C ARG A 35 15.01 7.93 -8.85
N VAL A 36 14.06 6.99 -8.84
CA VAL A 36 13.63 6.27 -10.04
C VAL A 36 12.24 5.68 -9.86
N LYS A 37 11.39 5.84 -10.86
CA LYS A 37 10.14 5.09 -10.99
C LYS A 37 10.43 3.76 -11.66
N SER A 38 9.99 2.65 -11.05
CA SER A 38 10.34 1.32 -11.54
C SER A 38 9.19 0.33 -11.43
N THR A 39 9.25 -0.72 -12.24
CA THR A 39 8.32 -1.85 -12.21
C THR A 39 9.10 -3.17 -12.25
N ILE A 40 8.71 -4.12 -11.43
CA ILE A 40 9.27 -5.47 -11.39
C ILE A 40 8.33 -6.41 -12.14
N PHE A 41 8.80 -6.98 -13.26
CA PHE A 41 8.08 -7.97 -14.08
C PHE A 41 8.69 -9.38 -14.02
N VAL A 42 9.83 -9.55 -13.36
CA VAL A 42 10.53 -10.82 -13.25
C VAL A 42 10.12 -11.51 -11.95
N PRO A 43 9.52 -12.71 -12.02
CA PRO A 43 9.08 -13.43 -10.84
C PRO A 43 10.25 -14.04 -10.04
N GLY A 44 10.03 -14.23 -8.76
CA GLY A 44 10.95 -14.95 -7.89
C GLY A 44 12.25 -14.21 -7.56
N ILE A 45 12.37 -12.92 -7.86
CA ILE A 45 13.55 -12.14 -7.48
C ILE A 45 13.47 -11.67 -6.03
N LYS A 46 14.64 -11.41 -5.45
CA LYS A 46 14.76 -10.80 -4.13
C LYS A 46 15.46 -9.45 -4.24
N VAL A 47 14.85 -8.42 -3.66
CA VAL A 47 15.42 -7.07 -3.58
C VAL A 47 15.73 -6.76 -2.11
N ARG A 48 17.00 -6.46 -1.81
CA ARG A 48 17.43 -6.13 -0.46
C ARG A 48 18.16 -4.80 -0.43
N GLY A 49 17.82 -3.94 0.52
CA GLY A 49 18.54 -2.72 0.86
C GLY A 49 19.57 -2.92 1.97
N ALA A 50 20.24 -1.83 2.35
CA ALA A 50 21.18 -1.78 3.47
C ALA A 50 20.48 -1.50 4.83
N GLY A 51 19.17 -1.30 4.81
CA GLY A 51 18.32 -1.01 5.96
C GLY A 51 17.17 -0.08 5.56
N ARG A 52 16.01 -0.20 6.24
CA ARG A 52 14.80 0.58 5.90
C ARG A 52 14.98 2.10 5.97
N ASP A 53 15.92 2.58 6.79
CA ASP A 53 16.21 4.00 6.93
C ASP A 53 17.46 4.43 6.12
N LYS A 54 18.10 3.50 5.42
CA LYS A 54 19.36 3.71 4.71
C LYS A 54 19.22 3.61 3.20
N THR A 55 18.40 2.70 2.68
CA THR A 55 18.16 2.54 1.25
C THR A 55 16.77 3.00 0.91
N ARG A 56 16.63 3.98 0.01
CA ARG A 56 15.33 4.51 -0.37
C ARG A 56 15.14 4.50 -1.88
N ILE A 57 14.02 3.93 -2.36
CA ILE A 57 13.55 4.08 -3.75
C ILE A 57 12.51 5.20 -3.71
N ILE A 58 12.73 6.29 -4.47
CA ILE A 58 11.95 7.53 -4.34
C ILE A 58 11.46 8.00 -5.70
N TRP A 59 10.21 8.45 -5.78
CA TRP A 59 9.64 9.14 -6.92
C TRP A 59 8.55 10.14 -6.48
N ASP A 60 8.02 10.97 -7.43
CA ASP A 60 7.18 12.13 -7.11
C ASP A 60 5.96 12.31 -8.03
N ASP A 61 5.40 11.24 -8.54
CA ASP A 61 4.17 11.35 -9.33
C ASP A 61 2.92 11.42 -8.43
N TYR A 62 1.94 12.24 -8.83
CA TYR A 62 0.67 12.41 -8.14
C TYR A 62 -0.50 12.41 -9.14
N ALA A 63 -1.71 12.13 -8.68
CA ALA A 63 -2.86 11.84 -9.54
C ALA A 63 -3.22 12.96 -10.52
N ASN A 64 -3.16 14.22 -10.07
CA ASN A 64 -3.54 15.39 -10.89
C ASN A 64 -2.39 15.91 -11.76
N LYS A 65 -1.21 15.29 -11.72
CA LYS A 65 -0.08 15.59 -12.63
C LYS A 65 -0.46 15.18 -14.06
N ILE A 66 -0.08 16.01 -15.04
CA ILE A 66 -0.35 15.67 -16.45
C ILE A 66 0.73 14.71 -16.99
N HIS A 67 0.30 13.58 -17.47
CA HIS A 67 1.14 12.58 -18.11
C HIS A 67 1.49 12.98 -19.55
N ALA A 68 2.51 12.36 -20.14
CA ALA A 68 2.99 12.65 -21.49
C ALA A 68 1.91 12.43 -22.59
N ASP A 69 0.88 11.65 -22.32
CA ASP A 69 -0.27 11.45 -23.22
C ASP A 69 -1.33 12.57 -23.14
N GLY A 70 -1.09 13.61 -22.34
CA GLY A 70 -1.98 14.75 -22.16
C GLY A 70 -3.13 14.50 -21.17
N LYS A 71 -3.21 13.32 -20.52
CA LYS A 71 -4.19 12.99 -19.50
C LYS A 71 -3.58 13.11 -18.10
N GLU A 72 -4.42 13.22 -17.08
CA GLU A 72 -3.95 13.10 -15.70
C GLU A 72 -3.36 11.70 -15.43
N TYR A 73 -2.37 11.62 -14.54
CA TYR A 73 -1.81 10.36 -14.09
C TYR A 73 -2.89 9.45 -13.50
N ASN A 74 -3.83 10.02 -12.77
CA ASN A 74 -4.77 9.25 -11.97
C ASN A 74 -4.05 8.36 -10.94
N THR A 75 -4.74 7.79 -9.97
CA THR A 75 -4.16 7.02 -8.86
C THR A 75 -3.16 5.94 -9.35
N PHE A 76 -3.58 5.14 -10.34
CA PHE A 76 -2.87 3.91 -10.74
C PHE A 76 -1.71 4.11 -11.71
N ARG A 77 -1.27 5.34 -11.92
CA ARG A 77 -0.02 5.66 -12.64
C ARG A 77 1.02 6.33 -11.74
N THR A 78 0.70 6.57 -10.46
CA THR A 78 1.54 7.40 -9.57
C THR A 78 2.60 6.63 -8.81
N TRP A 79 2.61 5.30 -8.88
CA TRP A 79 3.53 4.49 -8.07
C TRP A 79 5.00 4.90 -8.21
N THR A 80 5.72 4.82 -7.13
CA THR A 80 7.19 4.85 -7.15
C THR A 80 7.73 3.51 -7.61
N LEU A 81 7.24 2.42 -7.00
CA LEU A 81 7.58 1.05 -7.39
C LEU A 81 6.31 0.24 -7.60
N ALA A 82 6.23 -0.51 -8.71
CA ALA A 82 5.20 -1.50 -8.94
C ALA A 82 5.81 -2.90 -8.98
N VAL A 83 5.20 -3.84 -8.26
CA VAL A 83 5.54 -5.26 -8.31
C VAL A 83 4.42 -5.98 -9.06
N CYS A 84 4.74 -6.46 -10.27
CA CYS A 84 3.81 -7.06 -11.21
C CYS A 84 4.19 -8.50 -11.56
N ALA A 85 4.90 -9.17 -10.66
CA ALA A 85 5.37 -10.54 -10.82
C ALA A 85 5.30 -11.30 -9.49
N ASP A 86 4.96 -12.56 -9.55
CA ASP A 86 4.77 -13.43 -8.38
C ASP A 86 6.09 -13.81 -7.70
N HIS A 87 6.00 -14.22 -6.44
CA HIS A 87 7.12 -14.74 -5.63
C HIS A 87 8.26 -13.72 -5.43
N VAL A 88 7.95 -12.42 -5.42
CA VAL A 88 8.95 -11.37 -5.17
C VAL A 88 9.10 -11.13 -3.67
N THR A 89 10.34 -11.00 -3.22
CA THR A 89 10.67 -10.66 -1.84
C THR A 89 11.41 -9.33 -1.77
N MET A 90 11.02 -8.45 -0.85
CA MET A 90 11.69 -7.16 -0.59
C MET A 90 12.06 -7.04 0.89
N GLU A 91 13.30 -6.66 1.17
CA GLU A 91 13.81 -6.55 2.55
C GLU A 91 14.68 -5.30 2.75
N ASP A 92 14.62 -4.75 3.97
CA ASP A 92 15.58 -3.75 4.47
C ASP A 92 15.70 -2.48 3.60
N LEU A 93 14.58 -1.93 3.12
CA LEU A 93 14.56 -0.72 2.31
C LEU A 93 13.28 0.11 2.54
N SER A 94 13.28 1.33 2.00
CA SER A 94 12.09 2.18 1.91
C SER A 94 11.65 2.39 0.48
N VAL A 95 10.32 2.45 0.27
CA VAL A 95 9.71 2.96 -0.97
C VAL A 95 8.91 4.21 -0.62
N VAL A 96 9.24 5.31 -1.26
CA VAL A 96 8.73 6.65 -0.92
C VAL A 96 8.16 7.32 -2.15
N ASN A 97 6.94 7.80 -2.06
CA ASN A 97 6.47 8.83 -2.98
C ASN A 97 6.55 10.16 -2.25
N ASP A 98 7.44 11.05 -2.71
CA ASP A 98 7.74 12.32 -2.07
C ASP A 98 7.16 13.53 -2.82
N ALA A 99 6.04 13.35 -3.52
CA ALA A 99 5.36 14.43 -4.20
C ALA A 99 5.04 15.59 -3.24
N LEU A 100 5.81 16.67 -3.34
CA LEU A 100 5.80 17.80 -2.41
C LEU A 100 4.67 18.81 -2.69
N HIS A 101 3.60 18.38 -3.34
CA HIS A 101 2.52 19.31 -3.69
C HIS A 101 1.38 19.23 -2.68
N PRO A 102 0.97 20.36 -2.13
CA PRO A 102 -0.01 20.35 -1.07
C PRO A 102 -1.42 19.95 -1.59
N GLU A 103 -2.37 20.67 -1.41
CA GLU A 103 -3.81 20.44 -1.35
C GLU A 103 -4.50 19.96 -2.65
N THR A 104 -3.85 20.04 -3.81
CA THR A 104 -4.47 19.73 -5.12
C THR A 104 -3.91 18.50 -5.84
N LYS A 105 -2.98 17.80 -5.22
CA LYS A 105 -2.24 16.71 -5.90
C LYS A 105 -3.04 15.42 -6.07
N GLY A 106 -4.00 15.14 -5.24
CA GLY A 106 -4.72 13.86 -5.22
C GLY A 106 -3.86 12.72 -4.65
N GLN A 107 -4.09 11.51 -5.14
CA GLN A 107 -3.43 10.28 -4.68
C GLN A 107 -1.97 10.20 -5.16
N GLU A 108 -1.13 9.51 -4.37
CA GLU A 108 0.29 9.35 -4.63
C GLU A 108 0.78 8.00 -4.07
N VAL A 109 0.77 6.99 -4.92
CA VAL A 109 1.12 5.64 -4.51
C VAL A 109 2.63 5.49 -4.37
N ALA A 110 3.11 5.02 -3.22
CA ALA A 110 4.49 4.62 -3.07
C ALA A 110 4.72 3.21 -3.66
N LEU A 111 3.93 2.23 -3.22
CA LEU A 111 4.05 0.85 -3.68
C LEU A 111 2.73 0.32 -4.23
N THR A 112 2.79 -0.23 -5.44
CA THR A 112 1.71 -1.04 -6.03
C THR A 112 2.14 -2.50 -6.05
N VAL A 113 1.28 -3.40 -5.56
CA VAL A 113 1.55 -4.85 -5.56
C VAL A 113 0.44 -5.58 -6.32
N TYR A 114 0.74 -6.01 -7.53
CA TYR A 114 -0.06 -6.88 -8.37
C TYR A 114 0.59 -8.26 -8.48
N ALA A 115 0.76 -8.93 -7.36
CA ALA A 115 1.53 -10.15 -7.29
C ALA A 115 0.91 -11.14 -6.30
N ASP A 116 0.97 -12.42 -6.61
CA ASP A 116 0.74 -13.50 -5.68
C ASP A 116 2.05 -13.88 -4.99
N ASP A 117 1.96 -14.28 -3.73
CA ASP A 117 3.10 -14.69 -2.91
C ASP A 117 4.20 -13.63 -2.81
N PHE A 118 3.76 -12.37 -2.60
CA PHE A 118 4.66 -11.24 -2.36
C PHE A 118 5.02 -11.14 -0.87
N HIS A 119 6.29 -10.95 -0.58
CA HIS A 119 6.78 -10.80 0.80
C HIS A 119 7.58 -9.50 0.96
N MET A 120 7.23 -8.71 1.98
CA MET A 120 7.98 -7.51 2.37
C MET A 120 8.32 -7.56 3.86
N ARG A 121 9.60 -7.39 4.19
CA ARG A 121 10.08 -7.46 5.57
C ARG A 121 10.97 -6.30 5.93
N ASN A 122 10.81 -5.79 7.16
CA ASN A 122 11.65 -4.73 7.72
C ASN A 122 11.80 -3.51 6.80
N CYS A 123 10.72 -3.15 6.12
CA CYS A 123 10.67 -2.06 5.14
C CYS A 123 9.85 -0.88 5.65
N ARG A 124 9.97 0.26 4.95
CA ARG A 124 9.13 1.43 5.16
C ARG A 124 8.46 1.83 3.86
N LEU A 125 7.17 2.13 3.93
CA LEU A 125 6.38 2.71 2.85
C LEU A 125 5.87 4.07 3.31
N THR A 126 6.13 5.10 2.52
CA THR A 126 5.76 6.47 2.90
C THR A 126 5.20 7.23 1.70
N SER A 127 4.06 7.81 1.90
CA SER A 127 3.42 8.80 1.05
C SER A 127 2.39 9.57 1.87
N THR A 128 1.43 10.23 1.24
CA THR A 128 0.28 10.83 1.93
C THR A 128 -1.00 10.04 1.66
N GLN A 129 -1.78 10.38 0.67
CA GLN A 129 -3.00 9.64 0.32
C GLN A 129 -2.68 8.45 -0.58
N ASP A 130 -3.28 7.28 -0.31
CA ASP A 130 -3.18 6.07 -1.15
C ASP A 130 -1.75 5.47 -1.22
N THR A 131 -1.01 5.41 -0.13
CA THR A 131 0.41 5.00 -0.10
C THR A 131 0.66 3.60 -0.67
N LEU A 132 -0.17 2.60 -0.30
CA LEU A 132 0.02 1.19 -0.65
C LEU A 132 -1.22 0.64 -1.35
N PHE A 133 -1.09 0.33 -2.64
CA PHE A 133 -2.11 -0.39 -3.38
C PHE A 133 -1.85 -1.90 -3.42
N LEU A 134 -2.88 -2.68 -3.12
CA LEU A 134 -2.87 -4.14 -3.04
C LEU A 134 -3.87 -4.74 -4.03
N GLY A 135 -3.36 -5.16 -5.18
CA GLY A 135 -4.16 -5.77 -6.24
C GLY A 135 -4.87 -7.06 -5.82
N PRO A 136 -5.81 -7.54 -6.66
CA PRO A 136 -6.19 -7.00 -7.95
C PRO A 136 -7.00 -5.70 -7.87
N LEU A 137 -7.23 -5.06 -9.03
CA LEU A 137 -8.21 -3.97 -9.11
C LEU A 137 -9.63 -4.49 -8.86
N PRO A 138 -10.50 -3.69 -8.22
CA PRO A 138 -11.94 -3.95 -8.27
C PRO A 138 -12.42 -4.04 -9.72
N GLY A 139 -13.33 -4.98 -10.01
CA GLY A 139 -13.79 -5.27 -11.38
C GLY A 139 -14.35 -4.06 -12.13
N ASP A 140 -15.02 -3.14 -11.42
CA ASP A 140 -15.56 -1.90 -11.99
C ASP A 140 -14.48 -0.90 -12.45
N LEU A 141 -13.25 -1.04 -11.94
CA LEU A 141 -12.13 -0.18 -12.32
C LEU A 141 -11.30 -0.74 -13.48
N ILE A 142 -11.33 -2.03 -13.72
CA ILE A 142 -10.58 -2.66 -14.82
C ILE A 142 -10.95 -2.01 -16.16
N GLU A 143 -12.25 -1.85 -16.43
CA GLU A 143 -12.73 -1.20 -17.65
C GLU A 143 -12.41 0.29 -17.70
N ARG A 144 -12.55 0.99 -16.55
CA ARG A 144 -12.30 2.43 -16.45
C ARG A 144 -10.84 2.81 -16.75
N TYR A 145 -9.91 1.91 -16.45
CA TYR A 145 -8.47 2.12 -16.68
C TYR A 145 -7.96 1.42 -17.93
N ASP A 146 -8.86 1.07 -18.85
CA ASP A 146 -8.49 0.51 -20.15
C ASP A 146 -7.48 1.41 -20.88
N GLY A 147 -6.40 0.80 -21.38
CA GLY A 147 -5.27 1.51 -21.98
C GLY A 147 -4.31 2.21 -20.99
N PHE A 148 -4.61 2.23 -19.68
CA PHE A 148 -3.71 2.74 -18.65
C PHE A 148 -2.83 1.67 -18.02
N LEU A 149 -3.42 0.49 -17.81
CA LEU A 149 -2.75 -0.63 -17.17
C LEU A 149 -2.26 -1.60 -18.22
N PRO A 150 -1.08 -2.18 -18.03
CA PRO A 150 -0.65 -3.33 -18.81
C PRO A 150 -1.69 -4.45 -18.75
N ASP A 151 -1.86 -5.18 -19.84
CA ASP A 151 -2.90 -6.21 -19.97
C ASP A 151 -2.84 -7.28 -18.88
N HIS A 152 -1.64 -7.61 -18.38
CA HIS A 152 -1.49 -8.60 -17.33
C HIS A 152 -2.01 -8.14 -15.96
N LEU A 153 -2.17 -6.82 -15.73
CA LEU A 153 -2.78 -6.27 -14.52
C LEU A 153 -4.30 -6.21 -14.57
N ARG A 154 -4.89 -6.49 -15.73
CA ARG A 154 -6.33 -6.40 -15.97
C ARG A 154 -7.08 -7.71 -15.75
N ARG A 155 -6.36 -8.78 -15.47
CA ARG A 155 -6.95 -10.10 -15.20
C ARG A 155 -7.39 -10.24 -13.76
N ASP A 156 -8.43 -11.04 -13.55
CA ASP A 156 -8.81 -11.53 -12.23
C ASP A 156 -7.73 -12.53 -11.77
N MET A 157 -6.96 -12.14 -10.81
CA MET A 157 -5.87 -12.95 -10.27
C MET A 157 -5.90 -12.93 -8.74
N ARG A 158 -5.51 -14.04 -8.14
CA ARG A 158 -5.29 -14.08 -6.70
C ARG A 158 -4.01 -13.31 -6.38
N CYS A 159 -4.08 -12.42 -5.38
CA CYS A 159 -2.92 -11.70 -4.86
C CYS A 159 -2.84 -11.92 -3.36
N ARG A 160 -1.90 -12.77 -2.93
CA ARG A 160 -1.53 -12.94 -1.52
C ARG A 160 -0.28 -12.11 -1.25
N GLN A 161 -0.35 -11.25 -0.25
CA GLN A 161 0.77 -10.39 0.11
C GLN A 161 1.03 -10.49 1.63
N TYR A 162 2.30 -10.44 2.00
CA TYR A 162 2.76 -10.58 3.37
C TYR A 162 3.72 -9.45 3.73
N PHE A 163 3.36 -8.70 4.77
CA PHE A 163 4.17 -7.61 5.32
C PHE A 163 4.52 -7.96 6.76
N ASP A 164 5.81 -8.06 7.07
CA ASP A 164 6.31 -8.39 8.41
C ASP A 164 7.27 -7.31 8.91
N ASN A 165 7.03 -6.81 10.13
CA ASN A 165 7.85 -5.77 10.75
C ASN A 165 8.04 -4.51 9.87
N CYS A 166 7.01 -4.12 9.11
CA CYS A 166 7.06 -2.96 8.23
C CYS A 166 6.48 -1.71 8.93
N LEU A 167 6.97 -0.54 8.54
CA LEU A 167 6.39 0.75 8.85
C LEU A 167 5.64 1.27 7.61
N ILE A 168 4.33 1.47 7.72
CA ILE A 168 3.49 1.97 6.63
C ILE A 168 2.86 3.28 7.07
N GLU A 169 3.13 4.35 6.35
CA GLU A 169 2.76 5.71 6.71
C GLU A 169 1.89 6.36 5.62
N GLY A 170 0.91 7.13 6.05
CA GLY A 170 0.05 7.90 5.15
C GLY A 170 -1.04 8.67 5.88
N THR A 171 -1.95 9.27 5.13
CA THR A 171 -3.03 10.12 5.67
C THR A 171 -4.42 9.55 5.43
N VAL A 172 -4.85 9.43 4.18
CA VAL A 172 -6.19 8.96 3.80
C VAL A 172 -6.07 7.74 2.91
N ASP A 173 -6.82 6.67 3.26
CA ASP A 173 -6.92 5.44 2.48
C ASP A 173 -5.54 4.83 2.13
N PHE A 174 -4.57 5.01 3.04
CA PHE A 174 -3.17 4.77 2.70
C PHE A 174 -2.78 3.29 2.58
N ILE A 175 -3.71 2.36 2.89
CA ILE A 175 -3.64 0.93 2.55
C ILE A 175 -4.94 0.56 1.86
N PHE A 176 -4.92 0.31 0.54
CA PHE A 176 -6.16 0.10 -0.20
C PHE A 176 -6.05 -1.00 -1.26
N GLY A 177 -7.21 -1.54 -1.67
CA GLY A 177 -7.30 -2.57 -2.71
C GLY A 177 -8.10 -3.80 -2.32
N CYS A 178 -7.84 -4.91 -3.02
CA CYS A 178 -8.62 -6.17 -2.93
C CYS A 178 -7.77 -7.39 -2.55
N GLY A 179 -6.51 -7.21 -2.18
CA GLY A 179 -5.56 -8.30 -1.90
C GLY A 179 -5.93 -9.16 -0.68
N GLU A 180 -5.52 -10.41 -0.70
CA GLU A 180 -5.48 -11.27 0.47
C GLU A 180 -4.18 -10.97 1.23
N THR A 181 -4.19 -9.98 2.11
CA THR A 181 -2.98 -9.41 2.69
C THR A 181 -2.89 -9.61 4.19
N LEU A 182 -1.74 -10.09 4.65
CA LEU A 182 -1.40 -10.15 6.06
C LEU A 182 -0.33 -9.11 6.40
N PHE A 183 -0.65 -8.23 7.33
CA PHE A 183 0.28 -7.35 8.02
C PHE A 183 0.54 -7.94 9.41
N ASP A 184 1.77 -8.39 9.68
CA ASP A 184 2.14 -8.97 10.97
C ASP A 184 3.22 -8.13 11.65
N ASN A 185 3.04 -7.80 12.91
CA ASN A 185 3.96 -6.98 13.70
C ASN A 185 4.31 -5.62 13.05
N CYS A 186 3.43 -5.07 12.20
CA CYS A 186 3.66 -3.82 11.51
C CYS A 186 3.30 -2.59 12.37
N GLU A 187 3.95 -1.47 12.07
CA GLU A 187 3.53 -0.16 12.53
C GLU A 187 2.76 0.55 11.40
N ILE A 188 1.51 0.90 11.69
CA ILE A 188 0.61 1.62 10.78
C ILE A 188 0.49 3.04 11.31
N ARG A 189 1.16 3.99 10.65
CA ARG A 189 1.34 5.34 11.17
C ARG A 189 0.58 6.38 10.38
N SER A 190 -0.33 7.07 11.03
CA SER A 190 -1.07 8.19 10.44
C SER A 190 -0.21 9.45 10.45
N LEU A 191 -0.05 10.07 9.30
CA LEU A 191 0.60 11.36 9.14
C LEU A 191 -0.40 12.50 9.28
N TYR A 192 0.08 13.70 9.58
CA TYR A 192 -0.76 14.90 9.65
C TYR A 192 -1.36 15.22 8.27
N ASP A 193 -2.63 15.59 8.25
CA ASP A 193 -3.35 16.05 7.07
C ASP A 193 -4.21 17.28 7.41
N VAL A 194 -4.20 18.27 6.54
CA VAL A 194 -4.96 19.53 6.74
C VAL A 194 -6.48 19.31 6.78
N ARG A 195 -6.97 18.17 6.25
CA ARG A 195 -8.38 17.78 6.32
C ARG A 195 -8.83 17.37 7.72
N GLU A 196 -7.89 17.16 8.64
CA GLU A 196 -8.12 16.74 10.03
C GLU A 196 -8.99 15.48 10.17
N VAL A 197 -8.92 14.61 9.17
CA VAL A 197 -9.53 13.27 9.17
C VAL A 197 -8.64 12.35 8.35
N GLY A 198 -8.50 11.10 8.78
CA GLY A 198 -7.72 10.10 8.06
C GLY A 198 -8.30 8.69 8.16
N TYR A 199 -7.86 7.83 7.28
CA TYR A 199 -8.32 6.44 7.19
C TYR A 199 -7.12 5.55 6.90
N ALA A 200 -6.85 4.58 7.78
CA ALA A 200 -5.70 3.71 7.60
C ALA A 200 -5.93 2.73 6.44
N ALA A 201 -7.13 2.15 6.34
CA ALA A 201 -7.40 1.17 5.29
C ALA A 201 -8.69 1.46 4.50
N ALA A 202 -8.66 1.15 3.21
CA ALA A 202 -9.79 1.27 2.28
C ALA A 202 -9.95 -0.04 1.44
N PRO A 203 -10.47 -1.12 2.04
CA PRO A 203 -10.64 -2.40 1.36
C PRO A 203 -11.78 -2.38 0.36
N ALA A 204 -11.61 -3.12 -0.76
CA ALA A 204 -12.58 -3.21 -1.86
C ALA A 204 -12.85 -4.65 -2.30
N HIS A 205 -12.83 -5.59 -1.39
CA HIS A 205 -12.99 -7.02 -1.68
C HIS A 205 -14.36 -7.35 -2.28
N ALA A 206 -14.41 -8.37 -3.12
CA ALA A 206 -15.65 -8.88 -3.69
C ALA A 206 -16.47 -9.68 -2.65
N PRO A 207 -17.80 -9.87 -2.84
CA PRO A 207 -18.66 -10.56 -1.89
C PRO A 207 -18.23 -12.00 -1.58
N GLY A 208 -17.69 -12.71 -2.56
CA GLY A 208 -17.22 -14.10 -2.44
C GLY A 208 -15.82 -14.27 -1.84
N GLN A 209 -15.06 -13.18 -1.66
CA GLN A 209 -13.75 -13.27 -1.02
C GLN A 209 -13.92 -13.51 0.49
N THR A 210 -13.26 -14.55 1.01
CA THR A 210 -13.30 -14.91 2.45
C THR A 210 -12.10 -14.40 3.23
N LYS A 211 -11.06 -13.95 2.52
CA LYS A 211 -9.86 -13.34 3.07
C LYS A 211 -9.66 -11.96 2.48
N GLY A 212 -9.17 -11.04 3.27
CA GLY A 212 -8.92 -9.65 2.90
C GLY A 212 -7.72 -9.12 3.64
N PHE A 213 -7.75 -7.87 4.08
CA PHE A 213 -6.69 -7.30 4.89
C PHE A 213 -6.78 -7.86 6.32
N THR A 214 -5.68 -8.40 6.81
CA THR A 214 -5.55 -8.84 8.20
C THR A 214 -4.37 -8.10 8.83
N PHE A 215 -4.67 -7.29 9.83
CA PHE A 215 -3.67 -6.62 10.67
C PHE A 215 -3.55 -7.45 11.95
N ARG A 216 -2.39 -8.08 12.16
CA ARG A 216 -2.13 -8.93 13.32
C ARG A 216 -0.95 -8.39 14.11
N ASN A 217 -1.13 -8.25 15.42
CA ASN A 217 -0.10 -7.72 16.32
C ASN A 217 0.43 -6.34 15.88
N CYS A 218 -0.37 -5.56 15.14
CA CYS A 218 0.04 -4.28 14.61
C CYS A 218 -0.14 -3.15 15.63
N ARG A 219 0.69 -2.12 15.50
CA ARG A 219 0.59 -0.90 16.29
C ARG A 219 0.10 0.24 15.40
N PHE A 220 -1.02 0.85 15.75
CA PHE A 220 -1.53 2.05 15.09
C PHE A 220 -1.03 3.27 15.84
N THR A 221 -0.15 4.03 15.21
CA THR A 221 0.53 5.20 15.77
C THR A 221 0.25 6.43 14.91
N ALA A 222 0.68 7.61 15.35
CA ALA A 222 0.50 8.83 14.59
C ALA A 222 1.68 9.79 14.74
N ASP A 223 1.80 10.70 13.78
CA ASP A 223 2.60 11.89 13.91
C ASP A 223 2.07 12.74 15.10
N PRO A 224 2.93 13.36 15.90
CA PRO A 224 2.51 14.20 17.04
C PRO A 224 1.55 15.34 16.69
N ALA A 225 1.50 15.77 15.44
CA ALA A 225 0.56 16.80 14.97
C ALA A 225 -0.87 16.27 14.71
N VAL A 226 -1.07 14.96 14.69
CA VAL A 226 -2.39 14.35 14.50
C VAL A 226 -3.17 14.42 15.81
N ARG A 227 -4.36 15.03 15.78
CA ARG A 227 -5.23 15.15 16.94
C ARG A 227 -5.87 13.82 17.35
N ASP A 228 -6.27 13.74 18.59
CA ASP A 228 -6.99 12.59 19.13
C ASP A 228 -8.36 12.38 18.45
N GLY A 229 -8.72 11.13 18.21
CA GLY A 229 -10.05 10.72 17.79
C GLY A 229 -10.44 10.99 16.34
N ILE A 230 -9.50 11.42 15.47
CA ILE A 230 -9.82 11.84 14.10
C ILE A 230 -9.48 10.79 13.01
N ILE A 231 -8.79 9.71 13.36
CA ILE A 231 -8.37 8.68 12.42
C ILE A 231 -9.25 7.43 12.55
N PHE A 232 -9.72 6.92 11.43
CA PHE A 232 -10.46 5.66 11.37
C PHE A 232 -9.53 4.51 10.94
N LEU A 233 -9.75 3.33 11.50
CA LEU A 233 -9.01 2.11 11.15
C LEU A 233 -9.28 1.67 9.71
N ALA A 234 -10.55 1.77 9.29
CA ALA A 234 -10.93 1.46 7.92
C ALA A 234 -12.26 2.09 7.51
N ARG A 235 -12.42 2.27 6.19
CA ARG A 235 -13.70 2.52 5.53
C ARG A 235 -13.83 1.68 4.26
N PRO A 236 -15.00 1.13 3.89
CA PRO A 236 -15.13 0.21 2.77
C PRO A 236 -15.13 0.95 1.43
N TRP A 237 -14.05 0.85 0.65
CA TRP A 237 -13.96 1.46 -0.70
C TRP A 237 -14.96 0.84 -1.68
N ARG A 238 -15.39 -0.41 -1.43
CA ARG A 238 -16.51 -1.09 -2.11
C ARG A 238 -17.36 -1.79 -1.07
N ASP A 239 -18.58 -2.17 -1.45
CA ASP A 239 -19.64 -2.65 -0.55
C ASP A 239 -19.20 -3.80 0.35
N TYR A 240 -18.37 -4.70 -0.14
CA TYR A 240 -17.95 -5.91 0.58
C TYR A 240 -16.52 -5.83 1.11
N GLY A 241 -15.98 -4.63 1.33
CA GLY A 241 -14.67 -4.44 1.94
C GLY A 241 -14.47 -5.34 3.15
N LEU A 242 -13.29 -6.01 3.23
CA LEU A 242 -13.02 -6.99 4.28
C LEU A 242 -11.71 -6.66 4.98
N SER A 243 -11.79 -6.40 6.28
CA SER A 243 -10.60 -6.20 7.13
C SER A 243 -10.76 -6.86 8.50
N ARG A 244 -9.66 -7.39 9.02
CA ARG A 244 -9.56 -7.99 10.36
C ARG A 244 -8.44 -7.32 11.12
N PHE A 245 -8.69 -7.01 12.38
CA PHE A 245 -7.74 -6.40 13.30
C PHE A 245 -7.58 -7.36 14.49
N GLU A 246 -6.43 -8.02 14.60
CA GLU A 246 -6.16 -9.10 15.55
C GLU A 246 -5.02 -8.70 16.49
N ASN A 247 -5.31 -8.60 17.79
CA ASN A 247 -4.33 -8.22 18.82
C ASN A 247 -3.58 -6.91 18.51
N CYS A 248 -4.27 -5.93 17.92
CA CYS A 248 -3.68 -4.63 17.60
C CYS A 248 -3.72 -3.68 18.81
N THR A 249 -2.80 -2.72 18.80
CA THR A 249 -2.78 -1.61 19.77
C THR A 249 -3.01 -0.29 19.07
N TYR A 250 -3.72 0.62 19.73
CA TYR A 250 -4.18 1.87 19.13
C TYR A 250 -3.76 3.07 19.99
N GLY A 251 -3.21 4.10 19.33
CA GLY A 251 -3.01 5.39 19.96
C GLY A 251 -4.30 6.21 20.09
N SER A 252 -4.25 7.30 20.85
CA SER A 252 -5.41 8.18 21.11
C SER A 252 -5.98 8.84 19.84
N HIS A 253 -5.20 8.94 18.77
CA HIS A 253 -5.62 9.48 17.47
C HIS A 253 -6.73 8.65 16.79
N ILE A 254 -6.86 7.36 17.16
CA ILE A 254 -7.90 6.50 16.58
C ILE A 254 -9.26 6.89 17.14
N SER A 255 -10.21 7.15 16.24
CA SER A 255 -11.60 7.44 16.57
C SER A 255 -12.19 6.34 17.45
N PRO A 256 -12.92 6.69 18.53
CA PRO A 256 -13.65 5.71 19.32
C PRO A 256 -14.59 4.86 18.48
N LEU A 257 -15.14 5.41 17.40
CA LEU A 257 -16.01 4.67 16.46
C LEU A 257 -15.24 3.59 15.68
N GLY A 258 -13.95 3.74 15.51
CA GLY A 258 -13.04 2.81 14.84
C GLY A 258 -13.18 2.76 13.34
N PHE A 259 -14.40 2.76 12.81
CA PHE A 259 -14.69 2.54 11.39
C PHE A 259 -15.70 3.53 10.85
N ASP A 260 -15.60 3.85 9.57
CA ASP A 260 -16.51 4.73 8.84
C ASP A 260 -17.19 3.95 7.70
N LYS A 261 -18.41 4.32 7.34
CA LYS A 261 -19.20 3.63 6.32
C LYS A 261 -18.99 4.14 4.89
N TRP A 262 -18.07 5.08 4.70
CA TRP A 262 -17.83 5.79 3.43
C TRP A 262 -18.92 6.83 3.13
N ASN A 263 -18.92 7.92 3.88
CA ASN A 263 -19.88 9.03 3.73
C ASN A 263 -21.36 8.57 3.84
N ASP A 264 -22.20 9.02 2.93
CA ASP A 264 -23.65 8.75 2.93
C ASP A 264 -24.04 7.42 2.27
N THR A 265 -23.11 6.45 2.18
CA THR A 265 -23.42 5.12 1.65
C THR A 265 -24.04 4.21 2.71
N ASP A 266 -24.65 3.11 2.26
CA ASP A 266 -25.18 2.02 3.11
C ASP A 266 -24.18 0.86 3.28
N ARG A 267 -22.87 1.14 3.12
CA ARG A 267 -21.84 0.09 3.15
C ARG A 267 -21.60 -0.52 4.52
N ASP A 268 -22.07 0.11 5.58
CA ASP A 268 -22.16 -0.48 6.91
C ASP A 268 -22.97 -1.79 6.96
N ARG A 269 -23.90 -2.00 6.02
CA ARG A 269 -24.70 -3.22 5.92
C ARG A 269 -23.96 -4.39 5.30
N THR A 270 -22.97 -4.13 4.48
CA THR A 270 -22.27 -5.14 3.65
C THR A 270 -20.79 -5.28 3.96
N ALA A 271 -20.16 -4.27 4.52
CA ALA A 271 -18.77 -4.31 4.95
C ALA A 271 -18.52 -5.41 6.00
N ARG A 272 -17.35 -6.02 5.94
CA ARG A 272 -16.98 -7.18 6.75
C ARG A 272 -15.74 -6.85 7.59
N PHE A 273 -15.96 -6.01 8.61
CA PHE A 273 -14.89 -5.59 9.52
C PHE A 273 -14.99 -6.37 10.82
N TYR A 274 -13.84 -6.82 11.30
CA TYR A 274 -13.72 -7.65 12.50
C TYR A 274 -12.60 -7.12 13.37
N GLU A 275 -12.80 -7.10 14.68
CA GLU A 275 -11.81 -6.68 15.67
C GLU A 275 -11.74 -7.68 16.82
N THR A 276 -10.55 -8.21 17.10
CA THR A 276 -10.32 -9.19 18.16
C THR A 276 -9.05 -8.83 18.95
N PRO A 277 -9.12 -8.62 20.29
CA PRO A 277 -10.39 -8.58 21.07
C PRO A 277 -11.26 -7.39 20.68
N ALA A 278 -12.57 -7.51 20.87
CA ALA A 278 -13.51 -6.43 20.61
C ALA A 278 -13.23 -5.22 21.50
N VAL A 279 -13.27 -4.02 20.91
CA VAL A 279 -13.05 -2.74 21.59
C VAL A 279 -14.39 -2.05 21.85
N LEU A 280 -14.63 -1.63 23.09
CA LEU A 280 -15.86 -0.93 23.46
C LEU A 280 -15.97 0.43 22.75
N GLY A 281 -17.19 0.80 22.37
CA GLY A 281 -17.48 2.10 21.75
C GLY A 281 -17.37 2.10 20.23
N ARG A 282 -16.97 1.00 19.60
CA ARG A 282 -16.98 0.86 18.13
C ARG A 282 -18.39 0.99 17.56
N VAL A 283 -18.48 1.32 16.28
CA VAL A 283 -19.76 1.27 15.54
C VAL A 283 -20.38 -0.12 15.64
N ASN A 284 -21.71 -0.19 15.69
CA ASN A 284 -22.46 -1.41 16.00
C ASN A 284 -22.48 -2.47 14.88
N TRP A 285 -21.94 -2.17 13.71
CA TRP A 285 -21.90 -3.09 12.57
C TRP A 285 -20.54 -3.84 12.42
N VAL A 286 -19.57 -3.56 13.29
CA VAL A 286 -18.30 -4.30 13.39
C VAL A 286 -18.53 -5.61 14.15
N LYS A 287 -17.88 -6.69 13.75
CA LYS A 287 -18.06 -8.06 14.25
C LYS A 287 -16.86 -8.53 15.05
#